data_c74cd28e8c0719583c45ceadc53ed730
#
_entry.id   c74cd28e8c0719583c45ceadc53ed730
#
_cell.length_a   1.000
_cell.length_b   1.000
_cell.length_c   1.000
_cell.angle_alpha   90.00
_cell.angle_beta   90.00
_cell.angle_gamma   90.00
#
_symmetry.space_group_name_H-M   'P 1'
#
loop_
_entity.id
_entity.type
_entity.pdbx_description
1 polymer ?
#
loop_
_entity_poly.entity_id
_entity_poly.type
_entity_poly.pdbx_seq_one_letter_code
_entity_poly.pdbx_strand_id
1 'polypeptide(L)'
;RDETVAILAQRADRLPVRTSTTVTAARRVGDNLRLTTPEEELEARTLVVASGPKNVALVPAMAANLAPHICAVTADDYRNPGALPDGAVLVVGGGQSGGQIAEDLMGSGRQVWWSTSRIGRYRAHYRGRALLDWHVAAGWWATPPEALPDPAAMRMATPLIASNGRDLGIPKLGRMGVNLLGRLAEVDGTSLGFAGDVGEFVGFGDKVAAELEKVADDYIAAAGIDAPEPEPDDGRGPVEAPPRPALDLDRDGITTVVWCTGFGGDYRWLPELDADAYGVPLLDRSGAAVGDPAIRFVGMPWQSTRASAILHGMPLDARLAVDGVTARLAG
;
A
#
# COMPACT_ATOMS: atom_id res chain seq x y z
N ARG A 1 17.44 1.47 -1.62
CA ARG A 1 16.91 0.14 -1.95
C ARG A 1 17.92 -0.94 -1.63
N ASP A 2 19.12 -0.88 -2.19
CA ASP A 2 20.15 -1.93 -2.06
C ASP A 2 20.64 -2.10 -0.62
N GLU A 3 20.78 -1.01 0.13
CA GLU A 3 21.13 -1.04 1.55
C GLU A 3 20.08 -1.76 2.40
N THR A 4 18.80 -1.49 2.15
CA THR A 4 17.70 -2.18 2.86
C THR A 4 17.69 -3.67 2.54
N VAL A 5 17.90 -4.05 1.28
CA VAL A 5 18.00 -5.44 0.85
C VAL A 5 19.17 -6.13 1.54
N ALA A 6 20.35 -5.48 1.61
CA ALA A 6 21.52 -6.02 2.28
C ALA A 6 21.29 -6.27 3.79
N ILE A 7 20.61 -5.35 4.48
CA ILE A 7 20.26 -5.52 5.90
C ILE A 7 19.32 -6.71 6.10
N LEU A 8 18.31 -6.85 5.25
CA LEU A 8 17.36 -7.97 5.33
C LEU A 8 18.03 -9.30 5.01
N ALA A 9 18.89 -9.37 3.99
CA ALA A 9 19.65 -10.55 3.65
C ALA A 9 20.55 -11.00 4.80
N GLN A 10 21.32 -10.09 5.40
CA GLN A 10 22.18 -10.38 6.56
C GLN A 10 21.40 -10.94 7.76
N ARG A 11 20.14 -10.51 7.95
CA ARG A 11 19.27 -11.05 9.00
C ARG A 11 18.75 -12.44 8.63
N ALA A 12 18.36 -12.64 7.38
CA ALA A 12 17.86 -13.93 6.89
C ALA A 12 18.91 -15.03 6.99
N ASP A 13 20.20 -14.72 6.76
CA ASP A 13 21.32 -15.67 6.89
C ASP A 13 21.45 -16.30 8.29
N ARG A 14 20.85 -15.68 9.30
CA ARG A 14 20.86 -16.18 10.69
C ARG A 14 19.65 -17.03 11.05
N LEU A 15 18.73 -17.22 10.11
CA LEU A 15 17.47 -17.93 10.30
C LEU A 15 17.42 -19.16 9.42
N PRO A 16 16.72 -20.23 9.81
CA PRO A 16 16.51 -21.41 8.97
C PRO A 16 15.48 -21.10 7.85
N VAL A 17 15.84 -20.23 6.92
CA VAL A 17 14.99 -19.83 5.80
C VAL A 17 15.13 -20.82 4.66
N ARG A 18 14.00 -21.32 4.17
CA ARG A 18 13.91 -22.08 2.92
C ARG A 18 13.37 -21.16 1.83
N THR A 19 14.22 -20.82 0.89
CA THR A 19 13.83 -20.03 -0.30
C THR A 19 13.20 -20.90 -1.37
N SER A 20 12.50 -20.31 -2.32
CA SER A 20 11.85 -21.01 -3.45
C SER A 20 10.93 -22.16 -3.04
N THR A 21 10.38 -22.09 -1.82
CA THR A 21 9.49 -23.11 -1.26
C THR A 21 8.09 -22.53 -1.11
N THR A 22 7.21 -22.82 -2.07
CA THR A 22 5.84 -22.35 -2.06
C THR A 22 4.95 -23.29 -1.26
N VAL A 23 4.29 -22.76 -0.22
CA VAL A 23 3.21 -23.49 0.46
C VAL A 23 1.94 -23.34 -0.37
N THR A 24 1.45 -24.45 -0.93
CA THR A 24 0.28 -24.46 -1.82
C THR A 24 -1.02 -24.76 -1.09
N ALA A 25 -0.95 -25.42 0.07
CA ALA A 25 -2.09 -25.67 0.93
C ALA A 25 -1.66 -25.84 2.39
N ALA A 26 -2.55 -25.47 3.30
CA ALA A 26 -2.50 -25.85 4.69
C ALA A 26 -3.83 -26.49 5.09
N ARG A 27 -3.79 -27.57 5.85
CA ARG A 27 -5.01 -28.27 6.28
C ARG A 27 -4.91 -28.69 7.74
N ARG A 28 -6.04 -28.68 8.43
CA ARG A 28 -6.13 -29.18 9.80
C ARG A 28 -6.09 -30.73 9.79
N VAL A 29 -5.21 -31.32 10.61
CA VAL A 29 -5.11 -32.78 10.81
C VAL A 29 -5.00 -33.03 12.33
N GLY A 30 -6.13 -33.31 12.96
CA GLY A 30 -6.21 -33.35 14.43
C GLY A 30 -5.82 -31.98 15.03
N ASP A 31 -4.90 -32.01 16.00
CA ASP A 31 -4.40 -30.77 16.65
C ASP A 31 -3.28 -30.08 15.85
N ASN A 32 -2.81 -30.70 14.77
CA ASN A 32 -1.73 -30.18 13.93
C ASN A 32 -2.27 -29.55 12.63
N LEU A 33 -1.39 -28.84 11.95
CA LEU A 33 -1.54 -28.35 10.59
C LEU A 33 -0.62 -29.12 9.69
N ARG A 34 -1.10 -29.54 8.52
CA ARG A 34 -0.30 -30.11 7.45
C ARG A 34 -0.15 -29.08 6.34
N LEU A 35 1.08 -28.74 6.02
CA LEU A 35 1.45 -27.80 4.98
C LEU A 35 1.95 -28.58 3.78
N THR A 36 1.40 -28.31 2.60
CA THR A 36 1.81 -28.94 1.34
C THR A 36 2.69 -28.01 0.55
N THR A 37 3.83 -28.49 0.12
CA THR A 37 4.72 -27.86 -0.85
C THR A 37 4.85 -28.76 -2.08
N PRO A 38 5.40 -28.29 -3.20
CA PRO A 38 5.66 -29.15 -4.35
C PRO A 38 6.61 -30.33 -4.06
N GLU A 39 7.46 -30.22 -3.03
CA GLU A 39 8.51 -31.19 -2.72
C GLU A 39 8.18 -32.09 -1.54
N GLU A 40 7.43 -31.59 -0.54
CA GLU A 40 7.17 -32.33 0.70
C GLU A 40 5.91 -31.86 1.41
N GLU A 41 5.45 -32.68 2.36
CA GLU A 41 4.47 -32.27 3.37
C GLU A 41 5.17 -31.99 4.70
N LEU A 42 4.81 -30.91 5.36
CA LEU A 42 5.32 -30.50 6.66
C LEU A 42 4.20 -30.56 7.69
N GLU A 43 4.49 -31.01 8.89
CA GLU A 43 3.56 -30.93 10.03
C GLU A 43 3.99 -29.83 10.99
N ALA A 44 3.03 -29.05 11.45
CA ALA A 44 3.23 -27.95 12.38
C ALA A 44 2.11 -27.88 13.41
N ARG A 45 2.43 -27.55 14.67
CA ARG A 45 1.43 -27.29 15.72
C ARG A 45 0.84 -25.88 15.58
N THR A 46 1.59 -24.96 14.97
CA THR A 46 1.18 -23.59 14.73
C THR A 46 1.73 -23.10 13.39
N LEU A 47 1.04 -22.15 12.78
CA LEU A 47 1.45 -21.50 11.55
C LEU A 47 1.42 -19.97 11.75
N VAL A 48 2.51 -19.28 11.43
CA VAL A 48 2.53 -17.82 11.37
C VAL A 48 2.59 -17.39 9.90
N VAL A 49 1.54 -16.72 9.46
CA VAL A 49 1.41 -16.18 8.09
C VAL A 49 1.93 -14.74 8.09
N ALA A 50 3.05 -14.51 7.43
CA ALA A 50 3.69 -13.19 7.35
C ALA A 50 3.79 -12.69 5.88
N SER A 51 2.92 -13.21 4.99
CA SER A 51 2.89 -12.84 3.56
C SER A 51 2.27 -11.45 3.30
N GLY A 52 1.68 -10.85 4.33
CA GLY A 52 1.02 -9.55 4.25
C GLY A 52 -0.33 -9.57 3.51
N PRO A 53 -1.04 -8.44 3.50
CA PRO A 53 -2.39 -8.33 2.94
C PRO A 53 -2.40 -7.97 1.45
N LYS A 54 -1.26 -7.78 0.82
CA LYS A 54 -1.10 -7.23 -0.53
C LYS A 54 -0.39 -8.23 -1.44
N ASN A 55 -0.94 -9.44 -1.56
CA ASN A 55 -0.33 -10.52 -2.32
C ASN A 55 -1.02 -10.82 -3.66
N VAL A 56 -2.12 -10.11 -3.99
CA VAL A 56 -2.81 -10.20 -5.29
C VAL A 56 -3.14 -8.79 -5.77
N ALA A 57 -2.66 -8.43 -6.95
CA ALA A 57 -3.04 -7.16 -7.57
C ALA A 57 -4.52 -7.18 -7.97
N LEU A 58 -5.25 -6.12 -7.60
CA LEU A 58 -6.64 -5.93 -7.99
C LEU A 58 -6.68 -5.16 -9.30
N VAL A 59 -7.16 -5.82 -10.36
CA VAL A 59 -7.35 -5.20 -11.67
C VAL A 59 -8.87 -5.05 -11.91
N PRO A 60 -9.36 -3.84 -12.27
CA PRO A 60 -10.79 -3.65 -12.49
C PRO A 60 -11.28 -4.47 -13.69
N ALA A 61 -12.52 -4.96 -13.61
CA ALA A 61 -13.10 -5.81 -14.67
C ALA A 61 -13.07 -5.16 -16.07
N MET A 62 -13.19 -3.83 -16.14
CA MET A 62 -13.10 -3.08 -17.39
C MET A 62 -11.74 -3.20 -18.09
N ALA A 63 -10.68 -3.59 -17.40
CA ALA A 63 -9.37 -3.83 -18.00
C ALA A 63 -9.39 -4.94 -19.07
N ALA A 64 -10.34 -5.86 -19.00
CA ALA A 64 -10.54 -6.90 -20.01
C ALA A 64 -10.95 -6.35 -21.39
N ASN A 65 -11.45 -5.11 -21.45
CA ASN A 65 -11.83 -4.43 -22.67
C ASN A 65 -10.64 -3.71 -23.34
N LEU A 66 -9.44 -3.71 -22.73
CA LEU A 66 -8.27 -3.06 -23.30
C LEU A 66 -7.83 -3.75 -24.59
N ALA A 67 -7.43 -2.95 -25.58
CA ALA A 67 -6.95 -3.49 -26.84
C ALA A 67 -5.74 -4.42 -26.64
N PRO A 68 -5.70 -5.62 -27.26
CA PRO A 68 -4.72 -6.66 -26.94
C PRO A 68 -3.27 -6.33 -27.31
N HIS A 69 -3.03 -5.32 -28.14
CA HIS A 69 -1.70 -4.85 -28.49
C HIS A 69 -1.10 -3.88 -27.46
N ILE A 70 -1.92 -3.34 -26.56
CA ILE A 70 -1.46 -2.48 -25.47
C ILE A 70 -0.89 -3.35 -24.34
N CYS A 71 0.34 -3.08 -23.96
CA CYS A 71 0.97 -3.77 -22.84
C CYS A 71 0.25 -3.42 -21.53
N ALA A 72 -0.26 -4.42 -20.82
CA ALA A 72 -0.92 -4.26 -19.54
C ALA A 72 -0.10 -4.95 -18.45
N VAL A 73 0.34 -4.20 -17.44
CA VAL A 73 1.07 -4.72 -16.28
C VAL A 73 0.43 -4.23 -14.99
N THR A 74 0.62 -4.96 -13.91
CA THR A 74 0.20 -4.51 -12.58
C THR A 74 1.35 -3.81 -11.85
N ALA A 75 1.04 -3.11 -10.75
CA ALA A 75 2.08 -2.53 -9.90
C ALA A 75 3.03 -3.59 -9.33
N ASP A 76 2.58 -4.84 -9.20
CA ASP A 76 3.40 -5.96 -8.73
C ASP A 76 4.37 -6.47 -9.80
N ASP A 77 3.97 -6.39 -11.07
CA ASP A 77 4.80 -6.78 -12.20
C ASP A 77 5.77 -5.68 -12.65
N TYR A 78 5.50 -4.42 -12.31
CA TYR A 78 6.36 -3.31 -12.65
C TYR A 78 7.73 -3.43 -11.99
N ARG A 79 8.81 -3.38 -12.76
CA ARG A 79 10.19 -3.48 -12.27
C ARG A 79 10.96 -2.17 -12.40
N ASN A 80 10.96 -1.60 -13.57
CA ASN A 80 11.62 -0.33 -13.91
C ASN A 80 11.13 0.18 -15.27
N PRO A 81 11.36 1.45 -15.62
CA PRO A 81 10.95 2.03 -16.90
C PRO A 81 11.48 1.29 -18.14
N GLY A 82 12.70 0.76 -18.07
CA GLY A 82 13.34 0.07 -19.21
C GLY A 82 12.78 -1.32 -19.51
N ALA A 83 11.99 -1.90 -18.59
CA ALA A 83 11.33 -3.19 -18.83
C ALA A 83 10.00 -3.07 -19.60
N LEU A 84 9.51 -1.85 -19.83
CA LEU A 84 8.29 -1.59 -20.58
C LEU A 84 8.58 -1.30 -22.06
N PRO A 85 7.64 -1.59 -22.97
CA PRO A 85 7.72 -1.16 -24.37
C PRO A 85 7.97 0.33 -24.50
N ASP A 86 8.67 0.75 -25.58
CA ASP A 86 8.87 2.16 -25.89
C ASP A 86 7.52 2.86 -26.13
N GLY A 87 7.42 4.13 -25.69
CA GLY A 87 6.23 4.96 -25.82
C GLY A 87 5.80 5.61 -24.53
N ALA A 88 4.67 6.30 -24.57
CA ALA A 88 4.05 6.87 -23.37
C ALA A 88 3.41 5.80 -22.50
N VAL A 89 3.24 6.09 -21.21
CA VAL A 89 2.67 5.17 -20.23
C VAL A 89 1.49 5.81 -19.54
N LEU A 90 0.39 5.08 -19.44
CA LEU A 90 -0.75 5.41 -18.58
C LEU A 90 -0.63 4.64 -17.26
N VAL A 91 -0.53 5.35 -16.15
CA VAL A 91 -0.63 4.78 -14.80
C VAL A 91 -2.04 4.98 -14.27
N VAL A 92 -2.70 3.91 -13.86
CA VAL A 92 -4.09 3.95 -13.35
C VAL A 92 -4.11 3.65 -11.86
N GLY A 93 -4.52 4.60 -11.06
CA GLY A 93 -4.66 4.50 -9.61
C GLY A 93 -3.89 5.56 -8.84
N GLY A 94 -4.57 6.23 -7.92
CA GLY A 94 -4.04 7.38 -7.17
C GLY A 94 -3.22 7.03 -5.93
N GLY A 95 -3.06 5.74 -5.60
CA GLY A 95 -2.34 5.29 -4.40
C GLY A 95 -0.82 5.44 -4.48
N GLN A 96 -0.13 5.03 -3.43
CA GLN A 96 1.34 5.14 -3.30
C GLN A 96 2.09 4.53 -4.49
N SER A 97 1.70 3.32 -4.94
CA SER A 97 2.32 2.68 -6.11
C SER A 97 2.15 3.52 -7.37
N GLY A 98 0.94 4.06 -7.60
CA GLY A 98 0.68 4.89 -8.78
C GLY A 98 1.52 6.16 -8.82
N GLY A 99 1.58 6.89 -7.71
CA GLY A 99 2.40 8.09 -7.61
C GLY A 99 3.90 7.83 -7.77
N GLN A 100 4.42 6.77 -7.13
CA GLN A 100 5.85 6.41 -7.23
C GLN A 100 6.23 5.90 -8.62
N ILE A 101 5.38 5.10 -9.26
CA ILE A 101 5.63 4.62 -10.62
C ILE A 101 5.54 5.78 -11.63
N ALA A 102 4.59 6.70 -11.45
CA ALA A 102 4.52 7.90 -12.29
C ALA A 102 5.78 8.77 -12.15
N GLU A 103 6.30 8.95 -10.92
CA GLU A 103 7.55 9.67 -10.66
C GLU A 103 8.75 8.97 -11.32
N ASP A 104 8.87 7.66 -11.19
CA ASP A 104 9.97 6.85 -11.75
C ASP A 104 9.98 6.89 -13.28
N LEU A 105 8.83 6.70 -13.91
CA LEU A 105 8.65 6.77 -15.36
C LEU A 105 8.99 8.17 -15.90
N MET A 106 8.48 9.23 -15.26
CA MET A 106 8.78 10.60 -15.64
C MET A 106 10.29 10.90 -15.47
N GLY A 107 10.90 10.45 -14.37
CA GLY A 107 12.34 10.59 -14.11
C GLY A 107 13.23 9.90 -15.15
N SER A 108 12.72 8.90 -15.86
CA SER A 108 13.40 8.25 -16.98
C SER A 108 13.22 8.96 -18.33
N GLY A 109 12.49 10.07 -18.36
CA GLY A 109 12.19 10.82 -19.58
C GLY A 109 10.99 10.32 -20.37
N ARG A 110 10.20 9.40 -19.82
CA ARG A 110 8.96 8.94 -20.47
C ARG A 110 7.84 9.96 -20.34
N GLN A 111 7.01 10.08 -21.36
CA GLN A 111 5.73 10.76 -21.24
C GLN A 111 4.79 9.92 -20.39
N VAL A 112 4.23 10.52 -19.33
CA VAL A 112 3.37 9.84 -18.36
C VAL A 112 1.99 10.48 -18.30
N TRP A 113 0.98 9.64 -18.35
CA TRP A 113 -0.40 9.97 -18.02
C TRP A 113 -0.74 9.29 -16.70
N TRP A 114 -1.36 10.02 -15.76
CA TRP A 114 -1.70 9.46 -14.46
C TRP A 114 -3.17 9.67 -14.14
N SER A 115 -3.95 8.57 -14.20
CA SER A 115 -5.33 8.54 -13.71
C SER A 115 -5.33 8.43 -12.20
N THR A 116 -5.71 9.52 -11.56
CA THR A 116 -5.70 9.68 -10.10
C THR A 116 -7.00 9.20 -9.46
N SER A 117 -7.03 9.13 -8.15
CA SER A 117 -8.21 8.81 -7.36
C SER A 117 -8.18 9.57 -6.03
N ARG A 118 -9.26 9.46 -5.26
CA ARG A 118 -9.38 10.08 -3.95
C ARG A 118 -8.39 9.48 -2.97
N ILE A 119 -7.27 10.19 -2.73
CA ILE A 119 -6.18 9.76 -1.86
C ILE A 119 -5.71 10.91 -0.96
N GLY A 120 -5.42 10.62 0.29
CA GLY A 120 -4.79 11.56 1.21
C GLY A 120 -3.33 11.84 0.83
N ARG A 121 -2.75 12.88 1.39
CA ARG A 121 -1.36 13.26 1.25
C ARG A 121 -0.70 13.33 2.63
N TYR A 122 0.55 12.88 2.73
CA TYR A 122 1.35 12.86 3.96
C TYR A 122 2.70 13.52 3.68
N ARG A 123 3.00 14.62 4.37
CA ARG A 123 4.26 15.34 4.19
C ARG A 123 5.44 14.55 4.73
N ALA A 124 6.59 14.66 4.05
CA ALA A 124 7.86 14.08 4.51
C ALA A 124 8.35 14.78 5.78
N HIS A 125 8.34 16.12 5.76
CA HIS A 125 8.86 16.96 6.83
C HIS A 125 7.83 18.01 7.25
N TYR A 126 7.84 18.32 8.52
CA TYR A 126 7.01 19.35 9.13
C TYR A 126 7.68 19.91 10.39
N ARG A 127 7.82 21.24 10.47
CA ARG A 127 8.44 21.92 11.62
C ARG A 127 9.78 21.31 12.02
N GLY A 128 10.72 21.20 11.06
CA GLY A 128 12.11 20.79 11.28
C GLY A 128 12.34 19.30 11.50
N ARG A 129 11.32 18.45 11.42
CA ARG A 129 11.43 16.99 11.58
C ARG A 129 10.64 16.23 10.52
N ALA A 130 10.90 14.94 10.39
CA ALA A 130 9.97 14.08 9.66
C ALA A 130 8.59 14.11 10.37
N LEU A 131 7.50 14.27 9.60
CA LEU A 131 6.15 14.26 10.18
C LEU A 131 5.87 12.93 10.90
N LEU A 132 6.47 11.84 10.40
CA LEU A 132 6.42 10.53 11.05
C LEU A 132 6.93 10.59 12.51
N ASP A 133 8.02 11.31 12.78
CA ASP A 133 8.61 11.39 14.11
C ASP A 133 7.70 12.15 15.08
N TRP A 134 7.04 13.20 14.61
CA TRP A 134 6.02 13.91 15.39
C TRP A 134 4.85 12.98 15.73
N HIS A 135 4.37 12.20 14.79
CA HIS A 135 3.27 11.25 15.00
C HIS A 135 3.66 10.09 15.92
N VAL A 136 4.92 9.64 15.87
CA VAL A 136 5.46 8.67 16.85
C VAL A 136 5.47 9.27 18.25
N ALA A 137 6.00 10.48 18.38
CA ALA A 137 6.07 11.18 19.69
C ALA A 137 4.66 11.49 20.25
N ALA A 138 3.71 11.83 19.39
CA ALA A 138 2.31 12.05 19.76
C ALA A 138 1.54 10.76 20.11
N GLY A 139 2.14 9.58 19.94
CA GLY A 139 1.45 8.30 20.14
C GLY A 139 0.40 7.96 19.07
N TRP A 140 0.33 8.72 17.99
CA TRP A 140 -0.69 8.54 16.94
C TRP A 140 -0.62 7.17 16.27
N TRP A 141 0.59 6.64 16.10
CA TRP A 141 0.81 5.31 15.54
C TRP A 141 0.44 4.17 16.49
N ALA A 142 0.42 4.45 17.80
CA ALA A 142 0.03 3.48 18.83
C ALA A 142 -1.49 3.36 19.01
N THR A 143 -2.30 4.16 18.28
CA THR A 143 -3.77 4.11 18.33
C THR A 143 -4.27 2.70 18.00
N PRO A 144 -4.99 2.03 18.90
CA PRO A 144 -5.57 0.73 18.60
C PRO A 144 -6.88 0.87 17.78
N PRO A 145 -7.31 -0.18 17.07
CA PRO A 145 -8.51 -0.14 16.21
C PRO A 145 -9.78 0.36 16.91
N GLU A 146 -10.01 -0.08 18.13
CA GLU A 146 -11.19 0.26 18.93
C GLU A 146 -11.23 1.72 19.42
N ALA A 147 -10.11 2.44 19.35
CA ALA A 147 -10.06 3.86 19.66
C ALA A 147 -10.41 4.76 18.48
N LEU A 148 -10.67 4.18 17.31
CA LEU A 148 -11.12 4.95 16.14
C LEU A 148 -12.59 5.35 16.30
N PRO A 149 -12.93 6.65 16.11
CA PRO A 149 -14.32 7.11 16.13
C PRO A 149 -15.17 6.46 15.03
N ASP A 150 -14.56 6.15 13.89
CA ASP A 150 -15.20 5.50 12.75
C ASP A 150 -14.36 4.31 12.29
N PRO A 151 -14.85 3.07 12.43
CA PRO A 151 -14.17 1.88 11.94
C PRO A 151 -13.90 1.87 10.43
N ALA A 152 -14.67 2.64 9.64
CA ALA A 152 -14.44 2.75 8.20
C ALA A 152 -13.08 3.40 7.90
N ALA A 153 -12.52 4.17 8.84
CA ALA A 153 -11.19 4.77 8.70
C ALA A 153 -10.07 3.70 8.56
N MET A 154 -10.26 2.48 9.06
CA MET A 154 -9.31 1.38 8.89
C MET A 154 -9.18 0.93 7.43
N ARG A 155 -10.20 1.18 6.61
CA ARG A 155 -10.25 0.80 5.19
C ARG A 155 -9.79 1.91 4.26
N MET A 156 -9.48 3.09 4.79
CA MET A 156 -8.97 4.19 3.97
C MET A 156 -7.60 3.81 3.41
N ALA A 157 -7.39 4.13 2.14
CA ALA A 157 -6.09 3.97 1.52
C ALA A 157 -5.05 4.79 2.28
N THR A 158 -3.87 4.22 2.47
CA THR A 158 -2.73 4.94 3.05
C THR A 158 -2.46 6.20 2.22
N PRO A 159 -2.34 7.38 2.83
CA PRO A 159 -2.02 8.61 2.11
C PRO A 159 -0.75 8.47 1.26
N LEU A 160 -0.64 9.26 0.20
CA LEU A 160 0.60 9.41 -0.55
C LEU A 160 1.69 9.92 0.40
N ILE A 161 2.67 9.07 0.64
CA ILE A 161 3.83 9.39 1.48
C ILE A 161 4.98 9.82 0.56
N ALA A 162 5.93 10.53 1.12
CA ALA A 162 7.14 10.95 0.43
C ALA A 162 7.82 9.83 -0.38
N SER A 163 8.37 10.20 -1.52
CA SER A 163 9.28 9.40 -2.31
C SER A 163 10.67 10.03 -2.26
N ASN A 164 11.70 9.22 -2.00
CA ASN A 164 13.09 9.69 -1.91
C ASN A 164 13.31 10.93 -1.01
N GLY A 165 12.59 10.99 0.13
CA GLY A 165 12.67 12.10 1.08
C GLY A 165 11.97 13.39 0.63
N ARG A 166 11.20 13.34 -0.45
CA ARG A 166 10.42 14.47 -0.98
C ARG A 166 8.93 14.16 -0.95
N ASP A 167 8.12 15.17 -0.72
CA ASP A 167 6.66 15.02 -0.75
C ASP A 167 6.19 14.49 -2.10
N LEU A 168 5.26 13.57 -2.07
CA LEU A 168 4.56 13.08 -3.23
C LEU A 168 3.13 13.66 -3.22
N GLY A 169 2.70 14.19 -4.34
CA GLY A 169 1.37 14.80 -4.44
C GLY A 169 0.93 15.02 -5.87
N ILE A 170 -0.37 14.97 -6.11
CA ILE A 170 -0.96 15.16 -7.44
C ILE A 170 -0.51 16.48 -8.06
N PRO A 171 -0.62 17.65 -7.36
CA PRO A 171 -0.19 18.93 -7.94
C PRO A 171 1.30 18.97 -8.27
N LYS A 172 2.13 18.36 -7.43
CA LYS A 172 3.57 18.34 -7.64
C LYS A 172 3.97 17.56 -8.89
N LEU A 173 3.45 16.33 -9.04
CA LEU A 173 3.72 15.53 -10.23
C LEU A 173 3.19 16.20 -11.51
N GLY A 174 2.04 16.89 -11.44
CA GLY A 174 1.54 17.68 -12.54
C GLY A 174 2.51 18.80 -12.97
N ARG A 175 3.05 19.57 -11.99
CA ARG A 175 4.07 20.62 -12.28
C ARG A 175 5.39 20.05 -12.81
N MET A 176 5.70 18.80 -12.49
CA MET A 176 6.87 18.10 -13.00
C MET A 176 6.68 17.55 -14.44
N GLY A 177 5.46 17.66 -15.01
CA GLY A 177 5.17 17.26 -16.38
C GLY A 177 4.34 15.98 -16.54
N VAL A 178 3.85 15.40 -15.45
CA VAL A 178 2.89 14.29 -15.52
C VAL A 178 1.52 14.82 -15.97
N ASN A 179 0.96 14.21 -17.02
CA ASN A 179 -0.39 14.54 -17.48
C ASN A 179 -1.42 13.94 -16.53
N LEU A 180 -2.15 14.78 -15.82
CA LEU A 180 -3.10 14.36 -14.81
C LEU A 180 -4.47 14.07 -15.42
N LEU A 181 -5.08 12.97 -14.99
CA LEU A 181 -6.43 12.54 -15.38
C LEU A 181 -7.23 12.23 -14.11
N GLY A 182 -8.53 12.43 -14.19
CA GLY A 182 -9.44 11.97 -13.16
C GLY A 182 -9.55 10.45 -13.10
N ARG A 183 -10.50 9.97 -12.33
CA ARG A 183 -10.74 8.54 -12.20
C ARG A 183 -11.12 7.91 -13.54
N LEU A 184 -10.47 6.80 -13.89
CA LEU A 184 -10.86 5.99 -15.06
C LEU A 184 -12.31 5.50 -14.89
N ALA A 185 -13.12 5.78 -15.88
CA ALA A 185 -14.57 5.47 -15.88
C ALA A 185 -14.94 4.41 -16.92
N GLU A 186 -14.23 4.36 -18.05
CA GLU A 186 -14.56 3.49 -19.16
C GLU A 186 -13.29 3.03 -19.89
N VAL A 187 -13.32 1.81 -20.43
CA VAL A 187 -12.30 1.24 -21.33
C VAL A 187 -13.04 0.55 -22.48
N ASP A 188 -12.76 1.01 -23.70
CA ASP A 188 -13.28 0.41 -24.94
C ASP A 188 -12.15 0.37 -26.00
N GLY A 189 -11.47 -0.75 -26.09
CA GLY A 189 -10.32 -0.93 -26.97
C GLY A 189 -9.17 0.03 -26.60
N THR A 190 -8.88 0.98 -27.48
CA THR A 190 -7.89 2.05 -27.27
C THR A 190 -8.50 3.34 -26.72
N SER A 191 -9.84 3.42 -26.68
CA SER A 191 -10.55 4.59 -26.15
C SER A 191 -10.83 4.47 -24.66
N LEU A 192 -10.35 5.42 -23.86
CA LEU A 192 -10.52 5.45 -22.43
C LEU A 192 -11.21 6.73 -21.99
N GLY A 193 -12.23 6.58 -21.14
CA GLY A 193 -13.00 7.69 -20.56
C GLY A 193 -12.60 7.98 -19.11
N PHE A 194 -12.56 9.27 -18.74
CA PHE A 194 -12.16 9.72 -17.39
C PHE A 194 -13.16 10.71 -16.81
N ALA A 195 -13.35 10.66 -15.49
CA ALA A 195 -14.12 11.67 -14.76
C ALA A 195 -13.33 12.99 -14.64
N GLY A 196 -14.05 14.10 -14.46
CA GLY A 196 -13.45 15.43 -14.28
C GLY A 196 -13.13 15.79 -12.84
N ASP A 197 -12.68 14.83 -12.01
CA ASP A 197 -12.66 14.90 -10.54
C ASP A 197 -11.27 15.17 -9.92
N VAL A 198 -10.26 15.49 -10.73
CA VAL A 198 -8.86 15.74 -10.26
C VAL A 198 -8.82 16.83 -9.18
N GLY A 199 -9.55 17.94 -9.38
CA GLY A 199 -9.58 19.03 -8.41
C GLY A 199 -10.18 18.61 -7.06
N GLU A 200 -11.20 17.76 -7.07
CA GLU A 200 -11.76 17.18 -5.84
C GLU A 200 -10.74 16.34 -5.09
N PHE A 201 -9.95 15.51 -5.81
CA PHE A 201 -8.93 14.66 -5.22
C PHE A 201 -7.78 15.46 -4.61
N VAL A 202 -7.39 16.57 -5.25
CA VAL A 202 -6.41 17.51 -4.69
C VAL A 202 -6.92 18.12 -3.39
N GLY A 203 -8.15 18.65 -3.39
CA GLY A 203 -8.76 19.21 -2.19
C GLY A 203 -8.87 18.19 -1.05
N PHE A 204 -9.20 16.94 -1.36
CA PHE A 204 -9.21 15.86 -0.37
C PHE A 204 -7.81 15.59 0.18
N GLY A 205 -6.79 15.51 -0.68
CA GLY A 205 -5.40 15.32 -0.28
C GLY A 205 -4.90 16.41 0.66
N ASP A 206 -5.22 17.67 0.35
CA ASP A 206 -4.83 18.81 1.17
C ASP A 206 -5.56 18.84 2.53
N LYS A 207 -6.85 18.44 2.56
CA LYS A 207 -7.57 18.27 3.82
C LYS A 207 -6.93 17.23 4.72
N VAL A 208 -6.61 16.05 4.19
CA VAL A 208 -5.95 15.00 4.96
C VAL A 208 -4.57 15.44 5.46
N ALA A 209 -3.79 16.13 4.62
CA ALA A 209 -2.50 16.67 5.04
C ALA A 209 -2.64 17.64 6.23
N ALA A 210 -3.61 18.56 6.16
CA ALA A 210 -3.85 19.51 7.26
C ALA A 210 -4.29 18.80 8.56
N GLU A 211 -5.09 17.75 8.48
CA GLU A 211 -5.48 16.95 9.64
C GLU A 211 -4.28 16.25 10.27
N LEU A 212 -3.36 15.74 9.46
CA LEU A 212 -2.13 15.10 9.91
C LEU A 212 -1.12 16.11 10.51
N GLU A 213 -0.96 17.27 9.89
CA GLU A 213 -0.17 18.39 10.43
C GLU A 213 -0.70 18.84 11.80
N LYS A 214 -2.03 18.91 11.94
CA LYS A 214 -2.68 19.29 13.20
C LYS A 214 -2.34 18.33 14.34
N VAL A 215 -2.19 17.02 14.11
CA VAL A 215 -1.77 16.07 15.14
C VAL A 215 -0.38 16.45 15.68
N ALA A 216 0.53 16.85 14.80
CA ALA A 216 1.86 17.32 15.21
C ALA A 216 1.78 18.65 15.99
N ASP A 217 0.99 19.62 15.49
CA ASP A 217 0.81 20.92 16.16
C ASP A 217 0.20 20.77 17.57
N ASP A 218 -0.83 19.94 17.69
CA ASP A 218 -1.46 19.67 19.00
C ASP A 218 -0.45 19.06 19.98
N TYR A 219 0.40 18.14 19.53
CA TYR A 219 1.44 17.56 20.36
C TYR A 219 2.53 18.57 20.74
N ILE A 220 3.02 19.36 19.78
CA ILE A 220 4.03 20.41 20.00
C ILE A 220 3.54 21.41 21.06
N ALA A 221 2.28 21.87 20.92
CA ALA A 221 1.66 22.80 21.85
C ALA A 221 1.50 22.18 23.24
N ALA A 222 0.98 20.95 23.33
CA ALA A 222 0.78 20.28 24.62
C ALA A 222 2.09 19.96 25.35
N ALA A 223 3.16 19.67 24.62
CA ALA A 223 4.47 19.37 25.17
C ALA A 223 5.34 20.63 25.43
N GLY A 224 4.87 21.83 25.03
CA GLY A 224 5.62 23.07 25.17
C GLY A 224 6.93 23.10 24.37
N ILE A 225 6.93 22.44 23.20
CA ILE A 225 8.14 22.33 22.36
C ILE A 225 8.29 23.61 21.53
N ASP A 226 9.47 24.21 21.57
CA ASP A 226 9.86 25.29 20.67
C ASP A 226 10.26 24.71 19.29
N ALA A 227 9.28 24.55 18.41
CA ALA A 227 9.48 24.02 17.07
C ALA A 227 9.55 25.17 16.04
N PRO A 228 10.34 25.03 14.97
CA PRO A 228 10.39 26.04 13.92
C PRO A 228 9.03 26.19 13.21
N GLU A 229 8.87 27.29 12.46
CA GLU A 229 7.72 27.47 11.58
C GLU A 229 7.65 26.37 10.54
N PRO A 230 6.44 26.01 10.06
CA PRO A 230 6.27 25.02 9.02
C PRO A 230 7.01 25.40 7.74
N GLU A 231 7.70 24.45 7.14
CA GLU A 231 8.31 24.62 5.83
C GLU A 231 7.24 24.82 4.74
N PRO A 232 7.55 25.50 3.64
CA PRO A 232 6.65 25.61 2.49
C PRO A 232 6.19 24.24 2.02
N ASP A 233 4.92 24.12 1.69
CA ASP A 233 4.31 22.88 1.20
C ASP A 233 4.28 22.88 -0.33
N ASP A 234 5.26 22.25 -0.94
CA ASP A 234 5.36 22.11 -2.39
C ASP A 234 4.43 21.05 -2.99
N GLY A 235 3.76 20.28 -2.14
CA GLY A 235 2.71 19.33 -2.54
C GLY A 235 1.37 20.00 -2.84
N ARG A 236 1.15 21.24 -2.34
CA ARG A 236 -0.08 22.03 -2.57
C ARG A 236 -0.02 22.80 -3.88
N GLY A 237 -1.17 23.29 -4.29
CA GLY A 237 -1.31 24.26 -5.35
C GLY A 237 -2.34 23.87 -6.41
N PRO A 238 -2.63 24.77 -7.35
CA PRO A 238 -3.57 24.49 -8.42
C PRO A 238 -3.01 23.41 -9.33
N VAL A 239 -3.92 22.64 -9.88
CA VAL A 239 -3.63 21.68 -10.95
C VAL A 239 -4.17 22.26 -12.23
N GLU A 240 -3.29 22.57 -13.14
CA GLU A 240 -3.65 22.85 -14.54
C GLU A 240 -3.84 21.51 -15.26
N ALA A 241 -4.84 20.74 -14.86
CA ALA A 241 -5.27 19.61 -15.66
C ALA A 241 -6.32 20.14 -16.62
N PRO A 242 -6.06 20.18 -17.92
CA PRO A 242 -7.15 20.39 -18.87
C PRO A 242 -8.12 19.23 -18.64
N PRO A 243 -9.44 19.48 -18.63
CA PRO A 243 -10.42 18.43 -18.57
C PRO A 243 -10.29 17.58 -19.84
N ARG A 244 -9.49 16.54 -19.79
CA ARG A 244 -9.48 15.51 -20.81
C ARG A 244 -10.40 14.38 -20.34
N PRO A 245 -11.63 14.36 -20.84
CA PRO A 245 -12.58 13.33 -20.45
C PRO A 245 -12.27 11.99 -21.16
N ALA A 246 -11.38 11.99 -22.17
CA ALA A 246 -11.03 10.80 -22.92
C ALA A 246 -9.59 10.85 -23.47
N LEU A 247 -8.99 9.67 -23.59
CA LEU A 247 -7.75 9.39 -24.33
C LEU A 247 -8.04 8.37 -25.42
N ASP A 248 -7.26 8.44 -26.50
CA ASP A 248 -7.09 7.36 -27.44
C ASP A 248 -5.63 6.92 -27.36
N LEU A 249 -5.38 5.71 -26.89
CA LEU A 249 -4.04 5.22 -26.57
C LEU A 249 -3.11 5.23 -27.78
N ASP A 250 -3.60 4.80 -28.96
CA ASP A 250 -2.79 4.77 -30.17
C ASP A 250 -2.44 6.18 -30.65
N ARG A 251 -3.43 7.07 -30.71
CA ARG A 251 -3.22 8.45 -31.11
C ARG A 251 -2.32 9.22 -30.16
N ASP A 252 -2.46 8.97 -28.86
CA ASP A 252 -1.69 9.65 -27.81
C ASP A 252 -0.33 8.95 -27.55
N GLY A 253 0.02 7.90 -28.33
CA GLY A 253 1.30 7.19 -28.29
C GLY A 253 1.51 6.36 -27.02
N ILE A 254 0.43 5.98 -26.35
CA ILE A 254 0.46 5.20 -25.11
C ILE A 254 0.52 3.72 -25.45
N THR A 255 1.65 3.10 -25.15
CA THR A 255 1.90 1.68 -25.44
C THR A 255 1.68 0.76 -24.23
N THR A 256 1.59 1.35 -23.05
CA THR A 256 1.52 0.59 -21.79
C THR A 256 0.51 1.19 -20.84
N VAL A 257 -0.27 0.35 -20.18
CA VAL A 257 -1.12 0.68 -19.03
C VAL A 257 -0.60 -0.06 -17.80
N VAL A 258 -0.28 0.69 -16.73
CA VAL A 258 0.15 0.14 -15.44
C VAL A 258 -1.02 0.24 -14.44
N TRP A 259 -1.55 -0.91 -14.03
CA TRP A 259 -2.66 -1.00 -13.09
C TRP A 259 -2.16 -0.90 -11.64
N CYS A 260 -2.34 0.26 -11.03
CA CYS A 260 -2.03 0.55 -9.63
C CYS A 260 -3.31 0.66 -8.79
N THR A 261 -4.29 -0.19 -9.07
CA THR A 261 -5.67 -0.11 -8.56
C THR A 261 -5.88 -0.81 -7.22
N GLY A 262 -4.78 -1.14 -6.55
CA GLY A 262 -4.77 -1.73 -5.22
C GLY A 262 -4.40 -3.20 -5.21
N PHE A 263 -4.41 -3.76 -3.99
CA PHE A 263 -4.08 -5.14 -3.73
C PHE A 263 -5.11 -5.75 -2.79
N GLY A 264 -5.34 -7.05 -2.96
CA GLY A 264 -6.08 -7.91 -2.04
C GLY A 264 -5.19 -8.98 -1.44
N GLY A 265 -5.76 -9.80 -0.57
CA GLY A 265 -5.15 -11.00 -0.05
C GLY A 265 -5.76 -12.25 -0.67
N ASP A 266 -4.94 -13.24 -1.00
CA ASP A 266 -5.41 -14.59 -1.30
C ASP A 266 -4.95 -15.55 -0.21
N TYR A 267 -5.91 -16.04 0.55
CA TYR A 267 -5.70 -16.95 1.67
C TYR A 267 -6.38 -18.31 1.45
N ARG A 268 -6.84 -18.61 0.23
CA ARG A 268 -7.53 -19.88 -0.12
C ARG A 268 -6.67 -21.13 0.07
N TRP A 269 -5.36 -20.95 0.22
CA TRP A 269 -4.43 -22.03 0.54
C TRP A 269 -4.46 -22.43 2.03
N LEU A 270 -5.07 -21.60 2.89
CA LEU A 270 -5.31 -21.91 4.30
C LEU A 270 -6.57 -22.77 4.49
N PRO A 271 -6.75 -23.41 5.66
CA PRO A 271 -8.05 -23.95 6.03
C PRO A 271 -9.12 -22.87 5.98
N GLU A 272 -10.39 -23.27 5.89
CA GLU A 272 -11.48 -22.32 5.97
C GLU A 272 -11.40 -21.50 7.26
N LEU A 273 -11.27 -20.20 7.12
CA LEU A 273 -11.20 -19.23 8.21
C LEU A 273 -12.35 -18.24 8.10
N ASP A 274 -12.80 -17.74 9.23
CA ASP A 274 -13.72 -16.61 9.25
C ASP A 274 -13.04 -15.41 8.58
N ALA A 275 -13.73 -14.81 7.62
CA ALA A 275 -13.21 -13.70 6.82
C ALA A 275 -14.24 -12.58 6.69
N ASP A 276 -13.76 -11.37 6.40
CA ASP A 276 -14.62 -10.24 6.08
C ASP A 276 -15.20 -10.34 4.65
N ALA A 277 -16.02 -9.38 4.27
CA ALA A 277 -16.65 -9.33 2.94
C ALA A 277 -15.64 -9.23 1.76
N TYR A 278 -14.36 -9.00 2.04
CA TYR A 278 -13.27 -8.92 1.07
C TYR A 278 -12.35 -10.14 1.09
N GLY A 279 -12.72 -11.18 1.88
CA GLY A 279 -11.92 -12.40 2.00
C GLY A 279 -10.69 -12.25 2.90
N VAL A 280 -10.59 -11.17 3.68
CA VAL A 280 -9.49 -10.98 4.63
C VAL A 280 -9.83 -11.70 5.94
N PRO A 281 -8.95 -12.59 6.44
CA PRO A 281 -9.18 -13.31 7.67
C PRO A 281 -9.48 -12.40 8.86
N LEU A 282 -10.49 -12.77 9.67
CA LEU A 282 -10.79 -12.08 10.92
C LEU A 282 -9.77 -12.50 11.98
N LEU A 283 -9.16 -11.51 12.62
CA LEU A 283 -8.09 -11.72 13.59
C LEU A 283 -8.43 -11.10 14.93
N ASP A 284 -7.93 -11.72 15.99
CA ASP A 284 -7.83 -11.03 17.28
C ASP A 284 -6.61 -10.09 17.32
N ARG A 285 -6.45 -9.33 18.39
CA ARG A 285 -5.33 -8.36 18.54
C ARG A 285 -3.95 -9.01 18.59
N SER A 286 -3.87 -10.30 18.90
CA SER A 286 -2.62 -11.06 18.87
C SER A 286 -2.28 -11.62 17.49
N GLY A 287 -3.13 -11.35 16.51
CA GLY A 287 -3.02 -11.88 15.16
C GLY A 287 -3.51 -13.32 15.02
N ALA A 288 -4.14 -13.90 16.01
CA ALA A 288 -4.73 -15.23 15.87
C ALA A 288 -6.00 -15.16 15.01
N ALA A 289 -6.14 -16.10 14.07
CA ALA A 289 -7.34 -16.22 13.28
C ALA A 289 -8.55 -16.62 14.16
N VAL A 290 -9.67 -15.92 13.98
CA VAL A 290 -10.93 -16.27 14.62
C VAL A 290 -11.34 -17.66 14.13
N GLY A 291 -11.68 -18.55 15.05
CA GLY A 291 -12.03 -19.95 14.73
C GLY A 291 -10.84 -20.92 14.68
N ASP A 292 -9.61 -20.47 14.41
CA ASP A 292 -8.42 -21.33 14.47
C ASP A 292 -7.17 -20.60 15.02
N PRO A 293 -6.98 -20.55 16.35
CA PRO A 293 -5.88 -19.84 16.98
C PRO A 293 -4.50 -20.50 16.78
N ALA A 294 -4.42 -21.65 16.11
CA ALA A 294 -3.15 -22.21 15.67
C ALA A 294 -2.58 -21.49 14.46
N ILE A 295 -3.42 -20.75 13.74
CA ILE A 295 -3.02 -19.90 12.62
C ILE A 295 -2.97 -18.47 13.10
N ARG A 296 -1.83 -17.82 12.92
CA ARG A 296 -1.58 -16.44 13.30
C ARG A 296 -1.06 -15.65 12.12
N PHE A 297 -1.34 -14.36 12.13
CA PHE A 297 -0.88 -13.43 11.10
C PHE A 297 0.03 -12.37 11.72
N VAL A 298 0.97 -11.88 10.93
CA VAL A 298 1.81 -10.73 11.29
C VAL A 298 1.87 -9.77 10.10
N GLY A 299 1.72 -8.49 10.38
CA GLY A 299 1.79 -7.45 9.37
C GLY A 299 0.48 -7.16 8.65
N MET A 300 -0.66 -7.53 9.24
CA MET A 300 -1.96 -7.15 8.73
C MET A 300 -2.31 -5.72 9.15
N PRO A 301 -2.96 -4.91 8.28
CA PRO A 301 -3.37 -3.56 8.64
C PRO A 301 -4.24 -3.55 9.90
N TRP A 302 -3.95 -2.61 10.81
CA TRP A 302 -4.73 -2.45 12.04
C TRP A 302 -4.81 -3.70 12.93
N GLN A 303 -3.87 -4.63 12.80
CA GLN A 303 -3.87 -5.87 13.58
C GLN A 303 -3.87 -5.57 15.08
N SER A 304 -2.94 -4.79 15.58
CA SER A 304 -2.87 -4.36 16.99
C SER A 304 -2.99 -2.84 17.15
N THR A 305 -2.43 -2.10 16.21
CA THR A 305 -2.43 -0.63 16.23
C THR A 305 -2.48 -0.07 14.80
N ARG A 306 -2.60 1.25 14.68
CA ARG A 306 -2.45 1.98 13.41
C ARG A 306 -1.10 1.71 12.72
N ALA A 307 -0.05 1.41 13.47
CA ALA A 307 1.27 1.11 12.93
C ALA A 307 1.41 -0.31 12.39
N SER A 308 0.45 -1.19 12.61
CA SER A 308 0.46 -2.54 12.02
C SER A 308 0.58 -2.47 10.49
N ALA A 309 1.24 -3.42 9.87
CA ALA A 309 1.60 -3.47 8.45
C ALA A 309 2.67 -2.46 7.98
N ILE A 310 3.26 -1.67 8.88
CA ILE A 310 4.47 -0.88 8.58
C ILE A 310 5.62 -1.30 9.49
N LEU A 311 6.87 -1.00 9.08
CA LEU A 311 8.06 -1.44 9.83
C LEU A 311 8.06 -1.00 11.30
N HIS A 312 7.46 0.16 11.61
CA HIS A 312 7.38 0.68 12.98
C HIS A 312 6.52 -0.19 13.90
N GLY A 313 5.40 -0.73 13.43
CA GLY A 313 4.49 -1.56 14.23
C GLY A 313 4.83 -3.06 14.23
N MET A 314 5.59 -3.52 13.24
CA MET A 314 5.95 -4.94 13.09
C MET A 314 6.54 -5.60 14.35
N PRO A 315 7.42 -4.96 15.14
CA PRO A 315 7.97 -5.59 16.35
C PRO A 315 6.91 -5.91 17.40
N LEU A 316 5.86 -5.08 17.52
CA LEU A 316 4.75 -5.36 18.44
C LEU A 316 3.90 -6.53 17.95
N ASP A 317 3.49 -6.51 16.69
CA ASP A 317 2.67 -7.58 16.11
C ASP A 317 3.41 -8.92 16.14
N ALA A 318 4.71 -8.94 15.81
CA ALA A 318 5.52 -10.14 15.87
C ALA A 318 5.65 -10.69 17.30
N ARG A 319 5.82 -9.82 18.31
CA ARG A 319 5.87 -10.23 19.72
C ARG A 319 4.56 -10.88 20.15
N LEU A 320 3.43 -10.23 19.87
CA LEU A 320 2.11 -10.75 20.20
C LEU A 320 1.87 -12.12 19.55
N ALA A 321 2.27 -12.30 18.31
CA ALA A 321 2.16 -13.59 17.62
C ALA A 321 3.05 -14.65 18.27
N VAL A 322 4.32 -14.34 18.61
CA VAL A 322 5.25 -15.27 19.27
C VAL A 322 4.77 -15.66 20.66
N ASP A 323 4.28 -14.70 21.46
CA ASP A 323 3.73 -14.98 22.80
C ASP A 323 2.56 -15.96 22.70
N GLY A 324 1.68 -15.77 21.72
CA GLY A 324 0.56 -16.69 21.48
C GLY A 324 0.99 -18.08 20.97
N VAL A 325 2.03 -18.15 20.14
CA VAL A 325 2.65 -19.44 19.72
C VAL A 325 3.22 -20.14 20.95
N THR A 326 3.98 -19.43 21.76
CA THR A 326 4.62 -20.00 22.96
C THR A 326 3.60 -20.55 23.94
N ALA A 327 2.53 -19.78 24.22
CA ALA A 327 1.46 -20.23 25.09
C ALA A 327 0.78 -21.51 24.60
N ARG A 328 0.53 -21.60 23.28
CA ARG A 328 -0.05 -22.80 22.68
C ARG A 328 0.87 -24.01 22.73
N LEU A 329 2.18 -23.82 22.60
CA LEU A 329 3.15 -24.91 22.62
C LEU A 329 3.44 -25.45 24.03
N ALA A 330 3.14 -24.64 25.08
CA ALA A 330 3.33 -25.01 26.47
C ALA A 330 2.11 -25.77 27.08
N GLY A 331 0.95 -25.69 26.49
CA GLY A 331 -0.26 -26.44 26.88
C GLY A 331 -0.44 -27.65 25.98
#